data_087b8636d6e7d0ea2cd8d24b2d751d81
#
_entry.id   087b8636d6e7d0ea2cd8d24b2d751d81
#
_cell.length_a   1.000
_cell.length_b   1.000
_cell.length_c   1.000
_cell.angle_alpha   90.00
_cell.angle_beta   90.00
_cell.angle_gamma   90.00
#
_symmetry.space_group_name_H-M   'P 1'
#
loop_
_entity.id
_entity.type
_entity.pdbx_description
1 polymer ?
#
loop_
_entity_poly.entity_id
_entity_poly.type
_entity_poly.pdbx_seq_one_letter_code
_entity_poly.pdbx_strand_id
1 'polypeptide(L)'
;MIRIALHNALRAFGFLLLLTLPHVDLIAEEKPIVRIGSKSFTESVILGDLLSHLARDAGAQVEHRSELGGTQVLWKALVQGDIDAYVDYTGTIREELLAESIKQGAEIHSESDMREAMAKLKVVMSDRIGFNNTYALGMRESVAEPLKITKISDLRNHPDLKLGISDEFMERKDGWRQLAAKYRLPQTDIRTMDHNLAYRGLEHNSIQITDLYTTDAEIEFYRLRTLEDDQGFFPTYYAMVLMRDDLPKRLPKVAEAILKLENAINSQEMSSMTAGVRLDRQLESNVAAEFLNKKLSMSLPLQSVGAGAEWKRFFSRLVRTTLEHMFLVAISLSLAIATAIPLGILSARNDTAGQTILGIVGVIQTLPSMALLVFMIPLFGLGAVPAIAALFFYSLLPIVRNTYAGLTQIPKVTIESAEVLGLDAAARLRLVELPLALPSILAGIKTAAVINVGTATIGAFIGAGGYGAPILTGIRLSSIPLILQGAVPAAVLALIVQFGFSHLEKRFVSPGLRIR
;
A
#
# COMPACT_ATOMS: atom_id res chain seq x y z
N MET A 1 21.10 -9.15 54.66
CA MET A 1 22.29 -8.35 54.27
C MET A 1 23.02 -8.87 53.02
N ILE A 2 23.16 -10.18 52.81
CA ILE A 2 23.90 -10.74 51.66
C ILE A 2 23.28 -10.44 50.27
N ARG A 3 21.95 -10.38 50.16
CA ARG A 3 21.26 -10.08 48.89
C ARG A 3 21.43 -8.62 48.40
N ILE A 4 21.60 -7.67 49.30
CA ILE A 4 21.80 -6.25 48.97
C ILE A 4 23.24 -5.98 48.52
N ALA A 5 24.20 -6.66 49.12
CA ALA A 5 25.62 -6.58 48.74
C ALA A 5 25.88 -7.14 47.33
N LEU A 6 25.23 -8.25 46.98
CA LEU A 6 25.38 -8.87 45.65
C LEU A 6 24.74 -8.00 44.52
N HIS A 7 23.64 -7.34 44.82
CA HIS A 7 22.96 -6.46 43.84
C HIS A 7 23.75 -5.17 43.57
N ASN A 8 24.40 -4.62 44.58
CA ASN A 8 25.25 -3.44 44.45
C ASN A 8 26.61 -3.76 43.80
N ALA A 9 27.16 -4.96 44.02
CA ALA A 9 28.37 -5.44 43.35
C ALA A 9 28.15 -5.67 41.85
N LEU A 10 26.99 -6.23 41.43
CA LEU A 10 26.63 -6.42 40.04
C LEU A 10 26.37 -5.08 39.30
N ARG A 11 25.82 -4.08 39.99
CA ARG A 11 25.67 -2.73 39.41
C ARG A 11 27.00 -2.00 39.28
N ALA A 12 27.90 -2.13 40.24
CA ALA A 12 29.24 -1.53 40.19
C ALA A 12 30.09 -2.19 39.08
N PHE A 13 29.99 -3.51 38.88
CA PHE A 13 30.72 -4.24 37.85
C PHE A 13 30.19 -3.93 36.43
N GLY A 14 28.86 -3.77 36.27
CA GLY A 14 28.24 -3.32 35.00
C GLY A 14 28.63 -1.89 34.63
N PHE A 15 28.80 -1.01 35.62
CA PHE A 15 29.20 0.39 35.38
C PHE A 15 30.69 0.54 35.06
N LEU A 16 31.54 -0.34 35.64
CA LEU A 16 32.98 -0.32 35.35
C LEU A 16 33.33 -0.92 33.98
N LEU A 17 32.52 -1.86 33.46
CA LEU A 17 32.72 -2.46 32.12
C LEU A 17 32.32 -1.50 31.01
N LEU A 18 31.44 -0.52 31.29
CA LEU A 18 31.03 0.53 30.34
C LEU A 18 32.04 1.66 30.19
N LEU A 19 33.00 1.80 31.10
CA LEU A 19 34.01 2.86 31.13
C LEU A 19 35.35 2.50 30.46
N THR A 20 35.54 1.23 30.04
CA THR A 20 36.82 0.76 29.48
C THR A 20 36.76 0.39 27.98
N LEU A 21 35.61 0.61 27.30
CA LEU A 21 35.60 0.52 25.86
C LEU A 21 36.19 1.82 25.28
N PRO A 22 37.24 1.77 24.45
CA PRO A 22 37.69 2.93 23.73
C PRO A 22 36.50 3.39 22.87
N HIS A 23 36.05 4.62 23.08
CA HIS A 23 35.19 5.30 22.10
C HIS A 23 35.99 5.47 20.81
N VAL A 24 35.96 4.46 19.97
CA VAL A 24 36.24 4.65 18.56
C VAL A 24 35.02 5.32 18.03
N ASP A 25 35.05 6.66 17.94
CA ASP A 25 34.14 7.42 17.11
C ASP A 25 34.37 7.01 15.65
N LEU A 26 33.90 5.85 15.26
CA LEU A 26 33.51 5.57 13.90
C LEU A 26 32.27 6.44 13.67
N ILE A 27 32.51 7.71 13.34
CA ILE A 27 31.51 8.50 12.59
C ILE A 27 31.41 7.79 11.25
N ALA A 28 30.63 6.73 11.22
CA ALA A 28 30.07 6.22 9.96
C ALA A 28 29.20 7.37 9.47
N GLU A 29 29.67 8.07 8.44
CA GLU A 29 28.92 9.09 7.75
C GLU A 29 27.59 8.43 7.34
N GLU A 30 26.50 8.75 8.08
CA GLU A 30 25.19 8.18 7.79
C GLU A 30 24.82 8.57 6.37
N LYS A 31 24.80 7.59 5.47
CA LYS A 31 24.43 7.83 4.07
C LYS A 31 23.05 8.47 4.04
N PRO A 32 22.89 9.59 3.33
CA PRO A 32 21.60 10.26 3.26
C PRO A 32 20.55 9.34 2.66
N ILE A 33 19.38 9.29 3.30
CA ILE A 33 18.26 8.47 2.84
C ILE A 33 17.50 9.23 1.75
N VAL A 34 17.27 8.55 0.63
CA VAL A 34 16.43 9.01 -0.49
C VAL A 34 15.26 8.04 -0.66
N ARG A 35 14.05 8.57 -0.71
CA ARG A 35 12.82 7.79 -0.86
C ARG A 35 12.28 7.96 -2.27
N ILE A 36 12.29 6.89 -3.05
CA ILE A 36 11.75 6.87 -4.41
C ILE A 36 10.37 6.22 -4.39
N GLY A 37 9.39 6.85 -5.02
CA GLY A 37 8.04 6.28 -5.18
C GLY A 37 7.82 5.66 -6.56
N SER A 38 6.88 4.71 -6.66
CA SER A 38 6.35 4.24 -7.94
C SER A 38 4.86 3.89 -7.85
N LYS A 39 4.14 4.06 -8.98
CA LYS A 39 2.72 3.68 -9.12
C LYS A 39 2.56 2.15 -9.17
N SER A 40 1.31 1.69 -9.08
CA SER A 40 0.95 0.27 -9.01
C SER A 40 0.96 -0.46 -10.36
N PHE A 41 1.83 -0.09 -11.30
CA PHE A 41 2.00 -0.79 -12.57
C PHE A 41 3.48 -0.99 -12.93
N THR A 42 3.76 -2.04 -13.71
CA THR A 42 5.10 -2.60 -13.93
C THR A 42 6.11 -1.56 -14.42
N GLU A 43 5.76 -0.75 -15.43
CA GLU A 43 6.64 0.29 -15.98
C GLU A 43 7.07 1.28 -14.89
N SER A 44 6.14 1.76 -14.06
CA SER A 44 6.44 2.70 -12.99
C SER A 44 7.38 2.10 -11.94
N VAL A 45 7.26 0.81 -11.64
CA VAL A 45 8.16 0.12 -10.70
C VAL A 45 9.55 0.00 -11.29
N ILE A 46 9.68 -0.35 -12.58
CA ILE A 46 10.98 -0.39 -13.28
C ILE A 46 11.64 0.99 -13.26
N LEU A 47 10.88 2.05 -13.57
CA LEU A 47 11.38 3.42 -13.53
C LEU A 47 11.82 3.83 -12.11
N GLY A 48 11.07 3.45 -11.08
CA GLY A 48 11.46 3.64 -9.69
C GLY A 48 12.74 2.90 -9.31
N ASP A 49 12.96 1.69 -9.85
CA ASP A 49 14.20 0.94 -9.64
C ASP A 49 15.38 1.56 -10.39
N LEU A 50 15.17 2.11 -11.60
CA LEU A 50 16.20 2.88 -12.32
C LEU A 50 16.66 4.09 -11.49
N LEU A 51 15.73 4.91 -10.99
CA LEU A 51 16.04 6.03 -10.09
C LEU A 51 16.77 5.55 -8.84
N SER A 52 16.34 4.42 -8.28
CA SER A 52 16.92 3.84 -7.06
C SER A 52 18.36 3.37 -7.26
N HIS A 53 18.67 2.75 -8.40
CA HIS A 53 20.03 2.33 -8.73
C HIS A 53 20.94 3.54 -8.93
N LEU A 54 20.48 4.56 -9.65
CA LEU A 54 21.25 5.79 -9.88
C LEU A 54 21.52 6.54 -8.57
N ALA A 55 20.53 6.65 -7.69
CA ALA A 55 20.71 7.29 -6.39
C ALA A 55 21.67 6.51 -5.47
N ARG A 56 21.64 5.16 -5.49
CA ARG A 56 22.59 4.32 -4.74
C ARG A 56 24.01 4.46 -5.27
N ASP A 57 24.19 4.50 -6.59
CA ASP A 57 25.49 4.70 -7.22
C ASP A 57 26.08 6.08 -6.86
N ALA A 58 25.22 7.10 -6.71
CA ALA A 58 25.61 8.43 -6.23
C ALA A 58 25.89 8.49 -4.71
N GLY A 59 25.85 7.34 -3.99
CA GLY A 59 26.23 7.22 -2.59
C GLY A 59 25.10 7.32 -1.58
N ALA A 60 23.83 7.46 -1.99
CA ALA A 60 22.68 7.50 -1.08
C ALA A 60 22.27 6.11 -0.57
N GLN A 61 21.67 6.07 0.62
CA GLN A 61 20.83 4.96 1.03
C GLN A 61 19.44 5.17 0.42
N VAL A 62 18.89 4.17 -0.27
CA VAL A 62 17.64 4.31 -1.00
C VAL A 62 16.56 3.38 -0.47
N GLU A 63 15.41 3.95 -0.16
CA GLU A 63 14.16 3.26 0.13
C GLU A 63 13.24 3.40 -1.10
N HIS A 64 13.06 2.32 -1.86
CA HIS A 64 12.06 2.31 -2.94
C HIS A 64 10.69 1.92 -2.35
N ARG A 65 9.78 2.88 -2.31
CA ARG A 65 8.37 2.69 -1.95
C ARG A 65 7.60 2.34 -3.21
N SER A 66 7.68 1.07 -3.59
CA SER A 66 7.01 0.57 -4.78
C SER A 66 5.50 0.41 -4.57
N GLU A 67 4.73 0.54 -5.65
CA GLU A 67 3.30 0.23 -5.69
C GLU A 67 2.43 1.05 -4.72
N LEU A 68 2.78 2.31 -4.47
CA LEU A 68 2.04 3.18 -3.54
C LEU A 68 0.60 3.52 -3.96
N GLY A 69 0.19 3.19 -5.18
CA GLY A 69 -1.14 3.49 -5.72
C GLY A 69 -1.09 4.31 -7.00
N GLY A 70 -2.16 5.07 -7.28
CA GLY A 70 -2.28 5.91 -8.47
C GLY A 70 -1.69 7.32 -8.30
N THR A 71 -1.87 8.15 -9.32
CA THR A 71 -1.32 9.52 -9.43
C THR A 71 -1.50 10.37 -8.18
N GLN A 72 -2.72 10.43 -7.63
CA GLN A 72 -3.02 11.31 -6.49
C GLN A 72 -2.30 10.89 -5.19
N VAL A 73 -2.04 9.59 -5.02
CA VAL A 73 -1.31 9.08 -3.86
C VAL A 73 0.16 9.47 -3.94
N LEU A 74 0.81 9.25 -5.11
CA LEU A 74 2.20 9.62 -5.34
C LEU A 74 2.42 11.14 -5.23
N TRP A 75 1.51 11.92 -5.81
CA TRP A 75 1.56 13.37 -5.74
C TRP A 75 1.52 13.88 -4.30
N LYS A 76 0.57 13.40 -3.50
CA LYS A 76 0.49 13.75 -2.08
C LYS A 76 1.75 13.34 -1.33
N ALA A 77 2.26 12.13 -1.57
CA ALA A 77 3.48 11.64 -0.96
C ALA A 77 4.70 12.53 -1.27
N LEU A 78 4.82 13.00 -2.53
CA LEU A 78 5.89 13.91 -2.93
C LEU A 78 5.78 15.26 -2.23
N VAL A 79 4.60 15.88 -2.25
CA VAL A 79 4.37 17.20 -1.65
C VAL A 79 4.51 17.17 -0.12
N GLN A 80 4.08 16.08 0.53
CA GLN A 80 4.22 15.89 1.99
C GLN A 80 5.64 15.48 2.43
N GLY A 81 6.51 15.09 1.48
CA GLY A 81 7.88 14.65 1.77
C GLY A 81 8.00 13.19 2.20
N ASP A 82 6.96 12.39 1.98
CA ASP A 82 7.00 10.95 2.20
C ASP A 82 7.88 10.24 1.16
N ILE A 83 7.98 10.80 -0.06
CA ILE A 83 8.94 10.43 -1.09
C ILE A 83 9.70 11.66 -1.59
N ASP A 84 10.90 11.47 -2.13
CA ASP A 84 11.77 12.54 -2.64
C ASP A 84 11.65 12.69 -4.17
N ALA A 85 11.37 11.60 -4.90
CA ALA A 85 11.20 11.61 -6.35
C ALA A 85 10.35 10.42 -6.84
N TYR A 86 9.72 10.58 -8.00
CA TYR A 86 9.06 9.52 -8.78
C TYR A 86 8.93 9.93 -10.25
N VAL A 87 8.51 9.02 -11.13
CA VAL A 87 8.26 9.31 -12.54
C VAL A 87 6.76 9.51 -12.78
N ASP A 88 6.41 10.56 -13.48
CA ASP A 88 5.06 10.80 -13.99
C ASP A 88 5.10 11.25 -15.46
N TYR A 89 3.94 11.50 -16.06
CA TYR A 89 3.80 11.73 -17.50
C TYR A 89 3.19 13.10 -17.77
N THR A 90 3.61 13.76 -18.86
CA THR A 90 3.17 15.13 -19.20
C THR A 90 1.67 15.30 -19.23
N GLY A 91 0.93 14.35 -19.83
CA GLY A 91 -0.52 14.36 -19.84
C GLY A 91 -1.11 14.30 -18.43
N THR A 92 -0.62 13.41 -17.57
CA THR A 92 -1.05 13.30 -16.17
C THR A 92 -0.71 14.55 -15.37
N ILE A 93 0.50 15.09 -15.55
CA ILE A 93 0.93 16.33 -14.89
C ILE A 93 -0.04 17.48 -15.22
N ARG A 94 -0.39 17.64 -16.48
CA ARG A 94 -1.28 18.71 -16.93
C ARG A 94 -2.72 18.49 -16.46
N GLU A 95 -3.28 17.31 -16.76
CA GLU A 95 -4.72 17.05 -16.60
C GLU A 95 -5.13 16.72 -15.16
N GLU A 96 -4.19 16.19 -14.35
CA GLU A 96 -4.47 15.78 -12.97
C GLU A 96 -3.79 16.65 -11.92
N LEU A 97 -2.46 16.87 -12.04
CA LEU A 97 -1.70 17.55 -10.98
C LEU A 97 -1.86 19.07 -11.06
N LEU A 98 -1.90 19.64 -12.26
CA LEU A 98 -2.05 21.07 -12.51
C LEU A 98 -3.49 21.49 -12.83
N ALA A 99 -4.45 20.55 -12.78
CA ALA A 99 -5.85 20.82 -13.10
C ALA A 99 -6.46 21.97 -12.30
N GLU A 100 -6.10 22.09 -11.01
CA GLU A 100 -6.61 23.18 -10.15
C GLU A 100 -6.00 24.52 -10.52
N SER A 101 -4.71 24.56 -10.84
CA SER A 101 -4.04 25.78 -11.33
C SER A 101 -4.64 26.27 -12.64
N ILE A 102 -4.95 25.33 -13.55
CA ILE A 102 -5.61 25.64 -14.83
C ILE A 102 -7.01 26.21 -14.60
N LYS A 103 -7.80 25.64 -13.69
CA LYS A 103 -9.12 26.16 -13.33
C LYS A 103 -9.06 27.56 -12.72
N GLN A 104 -7.96 27.88 -12.01
CA GLN A 104 -7.70 29.20 -11.44
C GLN A 104 -7.14 30.21 -12.46
N GLY A 105 -7.07 29.84 -13.74
CA GLY A 105 -6.67 30.71 -14.84
C GLY A 105 -5.18 30.62 -15.23
N ALA A 106 -4.45 29.59 -14.81
CA ALA A 106 -3.09 29.39 -15.28
C ALA A 106 -3.11 28.90 -16.74
N GLU A 107 -2.43 29.59 -17.62
CA GLU A 107 -2.21 29.19 -19.01
C GLU A 107 -1.04 28.22 -19.07
N ILE A 108 -1.32 26.94 -19.28
CA ILE A 108 -0.33 25.86 -19.34
C ILE A 108 -0.47 25.14 -20.68
N HIS A 109 0.35 25.54 -21.65
CA HIS A 109 0.31 25.06 -23.03
C HIS A 109 1.58 24.29 -23.42
N SER A 110 2.69 24.52 -22.73
CA SER A 110 4.00 23.94 -23.01
C SER A 110 4.58 23.22 -21.79
N GLU A 111 5.62 22.41 -22.02
CA GLU A 111 6.39 21.81 -20.91
C GLU A 111 7.13 22.85 -20.07
N SER A 112 7.50 23.99 -20.67
CA SER A 112 8.07 25.13 -19.93
C SER A 112 7.08 25.69 -18.94
N ASP A 113 5.81 25.88 -19.33
CA ASP A 113 4.74 26.36 -18.45
C ASP A 113 4.47 25.34 -17.33
N MET A 114 4.50 24.04 -17.64
CA MET A 114 4.37 22.98 -16.64
C MET A 114 5.50 23.06 -15.60
N ARG A 115 6.76 23.21 -16.03
CA ARG A 115 7.92 23.34 -15.12
C ARG A 115 7.77 24.56 -14.21
N GLU A 116 7.35 25.68 -14.76
CA GLU A 116 7.12 26.89 -13.97
C GLU A 116 6.00 26.71 -12.94
N ALA A 117 4.90 26.06 -13.35
CA ALA A 117 3.79 25.76 -12.46
C ALA A 117 4.19 24.78 -11.36
N MET A 118 4.96 23.73 -11.69
CA MET A 118 5.50 22.77 -10.74
C MET A 118 6.48 23.40 -9.75
N ALA A 119 7.33 24.32 -10.21
CA ALA A 119 8.25 25.06 -9.35
C ALA A 119 7.51 25.87 -8.28
N LYS A 120 6.36 26.46 -8.59
CA LYS A 120 5.49 27.14 -7.62
C LYS A 120 4.95 26.19 -6.55
N LEU A 121 4.82 24.90 -6.88
CA LEU A 121 4.44 23.81 -5.97
C LEU A 121 5.63 23.14 -5.28
N LYS A 122 6.83 23.72 -5.39
CA LYS A 122 8.10 23.20 -4.83
C LYS A 122 8.50 21.83 -5.39
N VAL A 123 8.20 21.58 -6.66
CA VAL A 123 8.57 20.38 -7.39
C VAL A 123 9.40 20.74 -8.61
N VAL A 124 10.53 20.06 -8.79
CA VAL A 124 11.37 20.14 -9.98
C VAL A 124 10.89 19.05 -10.95
N MET A 125 10.65 19.44 -12.19
CA MET A 125 10.29 18.56 -13.30
C MET A 125 11.47 18.49 -14.27
N SER A 126 11.97 17.29 -14.54
CA SER A 126 13.11 17.02 -15.45
C SER A 126 12.77 17.33 -16.91
N ASP A 127 13.72 17.15 -17.80
CA ASP A 127 13.45 16.93 -19.22
C ASP A 127 12.86 15.55 -19.46
N ARG A 128 12.40 15.27 -20.69
CA ARG A 128 11.79 13.99 -21.06
C ARG A 128 12.78 12.85 -20.86
N ILE A 129 12.32 11.73 -20.30
CA ILE A 129 13.12 10.49 -20.21
C ILE A 129 13.40 9.93 -21.62
N GLY A 130 12.50 10.18 -22.59
CA GLY A 130 12.72 9.91 -24.01
C GLY A 130 11.67 9.04 -24.67
N PHE A 131 10.67 8.54 -23.95
CA PHE A 131 9.57 7.76 -24.50
C PHE A 131 8.21 8.41 -24.19
N ASN A 132 7.22 8.06 -25.03
CA ASN A 132 5.83 8.45 -24.86
C ASN A 132 5.02 7.18 -24.54
N ASN A 133 4.28 7.20 -23.43
CA ASN A 133 3.40 6.11 -23.03
C ASN A 133 1.97 6.62 -22.92
N THR A 134 1.30 6.72 -24.06
CA THR A 134 -0.09 7.20 -24.11
C THR A 134 -1.07 6.06 -23.84
N TYR A 135 -2.26 6.44 -23.37
CA TYR A 135 -3.39 5.51 -23.36
C TYR A 135 -3.84 5.18 -24.78
N ALA A 136 -4.36 3.99 -24.96
CA ALA A 136 -5.06 3.56 -26.15
C ALA A 136 -6.17 2.57 -25.76
N LEU A 137 -7.08 2.29 -26.69
CA LEU A 137 -7.96 1.14 -26.59
C LEU A 137 -7.36 -0.04 -27.34
N GLY A 138 -7.44 -1.21 -26.75
CA GLY A 138 -6.95 -2.44 -27.35
C GLY A 138 -7.98 -3.56 -27.34
N MET A 139 -7.87 -4.44 -28.32
CA MET A 139 -8.66 -5.65 -28.43
C MET A 139 -7.87 -6.76 -29.10
N ARG A 140 -8.28 -8.02 -28.91
CA ARG A 140 -7.56 -9.12 -29.55
C ARG A 140 -7.68 -9.04 -31.07
N GLU A 141 -6.57 -9.29 -31.77
CA GLU A 141 -6.52 -9.31 -33.24
C GLU A 141 -7.57 -10.25 -33.84
N SER A 142 -7.75 -11.43 -33.23
CA SER A 142 -8.75 -12.42 -33.65
C SER A 142 -10.21 -11.95 -33.54
N VAL A 143 -10.47 -10.88 -32.78
CA VAL A 143 -11.80 -10.24 -32.67
C VAL A 143 -11.87 -9.01 -33.58
N ALA A 144 -10.79 -8.22 -33.65
CA ALA A 144 -10.73 -6.99 -34.43
C ALA A 144 -10.80 -7.25 -35.95
N GLU A 145 -10.05 -8.26 -36.41
CA GLU A 145 -9.93 -8.55 -37.86
C GLU A 145 -11.24 -8.92 -38.52
N PRO A 146 -12.07 -9.87 -38.02
CA PRO A 146 -13.37 -10.20 -38.62
C PRO A 146 -14.36 -9.05 -38.63
N LEU A 147 -14.28 -8.20 -37.58
CA LEU A 147 -15.17 -7.02 -37.43
C LEU A 147 -14.65 -5.80 -38.18
N LYS A 148 -13.46 -5.88 -38.79
CA LYS A 148 -12.78 -4.78 -39.50
C LYS A 148 -12.59 -3.53 -38.64
N ILE A 149 -12.34 -3.71 -37.32
CA ILE A 149 -12.10 -2.63 -36.38
C ILE A 149 -10.62 -2.29 -36.40
N THR A 150 -10.27 -1.06 -36.78
CA THR A 150 -8.89 -0.56 -36.82
C THR A 150 -8.70 0.70 -35.99
N LYS A 151 -9.75 1.46 -35.77
CA LYS A 151 -9.73 2.76 -35.09
C LYS A 151 -10.88 2.85 -34.08
N ILE A 152 -10.77 3.79 -33.18
CA ILE A 152 -11.75 3.96 -32.08
C ILE A 152 -13.15 4.29 -32.63
N SER A 153 -13.25 5.08 -33.71
CA SER A 153 -14.55 5.41 -34.30
C SER A 153 -15.29 4.21 -34.90
N ASP A 154 -14.59 3.12 -35.25
CA ASP A 154 -15.21 1.91 -35.78
C ASP A 154 -16.11 1.20 -34.75
N LEU A 155 -15.78 1.38 -33.45
CA LEU A 155 -16.55 0.81 -32.34
C LEU A 155 -18.02 1.27 -32.31
N ARG A 156 -18.36 2.38 -32.95
CA ARG A 156 -19.76 2.85 -33.05
C ARG A 156 -20.71 1.84 -33.69
N ASN A 157 -20.17 1.01 -34.56
CA ASN A 157 -20.95 0.01 -35.30
C ASN A 157 -21.11 -1.32 -34.50
N HIS A 158 -20.52 -1.43 -33.31
CA HIS A 158 -20.47 -2.65 -32.55
C HIS A 158 -20.90 -2.44 -31.08
N PRO A 159 -22.19 -2.12 -30.83
CA PRO A 159 -22.68 -1.78 -29.48
C PRO A 159 -22.62 -2.94 -28.49
N ASP A 160 -22.58 -4.19 -28.95
CA ASP A 160 -22.62 -5.40 -28.12
C ASP A 160 -21.26 -5.80 -27.56
N LEU A 161 -20.17 -5.12 -27.96
CA LEU A 161 -18.84 -5.40 -27.43
C LEU A 161 -18.75 -5.00 -25.96
N LYS A 162 -18.21 -5.91 -25.14
CA LYS A 162 -18.03 -5.72 -23.69
C LYS A 162 -16.68 -5.09 -23.41
N LEU A 163 -16.69 -4.09 -22.56
CA LEU A 163 -15.49 -3.38 -22.15
C LEU A 163 -15.08 -3.74 -20.74
N GLY A 164 -13.77 -3.94 -20.56
CA GLY A 164 -13.14 -3.95 -19.25
C GLY A 164 -12.22 -2.74 -19.15
N ILE A 165 -12.60 -1.75 -18.37
CA ILE A 165 -11.88 -0.48 -18.27
C ILE A 165 -11.20 -0.42 -16.92
N SER A 166 -9.93 0.02 -16.88
CA SER A 166 -9.22 0.17 -15.62
C SER A 166 -9.91 1.20 -14.72
N ASP A 167 -9.88 0.94 -13.40
CA ASP A 167 -10.46 1.85 -12.41
C ASP A 167 -9.86 3.26 -12.55
N GLU A 168 -8.55 3.34 -12.83
CA GLU A 168 -7.86 4.62 -13.04
C GLU A 168 -8.41 5.34 -14.28
N PHE A 169 -8.49 4.66 -15.43
CA PHE A 169 -8.98 5.26 -16.68
C PHE A 169 -10.46 5.62 -16.63
N MET A 170 -11.27 4.89 -15.85
CA MET A 170 -12.69 5.22 -15.64
C MET A 170 -12.87 6.55 -14.90
N GLU A 171 -12.03 6.85 -13.90
CA GLU A 171 -12.19 8.01 -13.01
C GLU A 171 -11.43 9.26 -13.47
N ARG A 172 -10.54 9.14 -14.44
CA ARG A 172 -9.75 10.27 -14.97
C ARG A 172 -10.62 11.25 -15.75
N LYS A 173 -10.23 12.53 -15.73
CA LYS A 173 -10.87 13.59 -16.53
C LYS A 173 -10.63 13.44 -18.02
N ASP A 174 -9.49 12.86 -18.40
CA ASP A 174 -9.11 12.49 -19.78
C ASP A 174 -9.33 10.99 -20.04
N GLY A 175 -10.25 10.36 -19.30
CA GLY A 175 -10.50 8.94 -19.32
C GLY A 175 -11.73 8.54 -20.13
N TRP A 176 -12.27 7.35 -19.79
CA TRP A 176 -13.31 6.69 -20.56
C TRP A 176 -14.54 7.55 -20.82
N ARG A 177 -15.05 8.27 -19.79
CA ARG A 177 -16.30 9.03 -19.93
C ARG A 177 -16.22 10.09 -21.03
N GLN A 178 -15.09 10.81 -21.09
CA GLN A 178 -14.85 11.85 -22.11
C GLN A 178 -14.55 11.25 -23.47
N LEU A 179 -13.76 10.14 -23.50
CA LEU A 179 -13.50 9.39 -24.71
C LEU A 179 -14.82 8.91 -25.34
N ALA A 180 -15.65 8.23 -24.56
CA ALA A 180 -16.95 7.71 -25.02
C ALA A 180 -17.86 8.84 -25.54
N ALA A 181 -17.89 9.99 -24.86
CA ALA A 181 -18.67 11.15 -25.27
C ALA A 181 -18.13 11.74 -26.59
N LYS A 182 -16.80 11.96 -26.71
CA LYS A 182 -16.17 12.51 -27.93
C LYS A 182 -16.38 11.60 -29.12
N TYR A 183 -16.19 10.31 -28.94
CA TYR A 183 -16.37 9.31 -30.00
C TYR A 183 -17.81 8.85 -30.19
N ARG A 184 -18.76 9.26 -29.33
CA ARG A 184 -20.17 8.83 -29.33
C ARG A 184 -20.28 7.30 -29.33
N LEU A 185 -19.57 6.64 -28.41
CA LEU A 185 -19.53 5.19 -28.31
C LEU A 185 -20.81 4.65 -27.67
N PRO A 186 -21.49 3.66 -28.29
CA PRO A 186 -22.79 3.15 -27.82
C PRO A 186 -22.70 2.04 -26.77
N GLN A 187 -21.50 1.55 -26.42
CA GLN A 187 -21.32 0.40 -25.52
C GLN A 187 -21.84 0.71 -24.11
N THR A 188 -22.61 -0.22 -23.56
CA THR A 188 -23.21 -0.13 -22.22
C THR A 188 -22.73 -1.21 -21.24
N ASP A 189 -22.25 -2.37 -21.73
CA ASP A 189 -21.65 -3.41 -20.88
C ASP A 189 -20.18 -3.05 -20.58
N ILE A 190 -20.00 -2.20 -19.56
CA ILE A 190 -18.71 -1.69 -19.15
C ILE A 190 -18.45 -2.16 -17.73
N ARG A 191 -17.32 -2.82 -17.51
CA ARG A 191 -16.87 -3.31 -16.19
C ARG A 191 -15.58 -2.62 -15.82
N THR A 192 -15.53 -2.08 -14.62
CA THR A 192 -14.28 -1.57 -14.06
C THR A 192 -13.49 -2.69 -13.40
N MET A 193 -12.19 -2.67 -13.57
CA MET A 193 -11.29 -3.69 -13.02
C MET A 193 -9.85 -3.19 -12.93
N ASP A 194 -9.01 -3.94 -12.22
CA ASP A 194 -7.56 -3.70 -12.25
C ASP A 194 -7.01 -3.86 -13.67
N HIS A 195 -6.13 -2.95 -14.09
CA HIS A 195 -5.53 -2.92 -15.43
C HIS A 195 -4.91 -4.27 -15.85
N ASN A 196 -4.19 -4.92 -14.92
CA ASN A 196 -3.55 -6.20 -15.23
C ASN A 196 -4.55 -7.37 -15.34
N LEU A 197 -5.70 -7.27 -14.66
CA LEU A 197 -6.76 -8.29 -14.77
C LEU A 197 -7.53 -8.17 -16.08
N ALA A 198 -7.59 -6.99 -16.69
CA ALA A 198 -8.26 -6.77 -17.97
C ALA A 198 -7.67 -7.63 -19.10
N TYR A 199 -6.35 -7.83 -19.14
CA TYR A 199 -5.70 -8.71 -20.12
C TYR A 199 -6.17 -10.17 -20.02
N ARG A 200 -6.39 -10.68 -18.80
CA ARG A 200 -7.00 -12.00 -18.62
C ARG A 200 -8.45 -12.04 -19.05
N GLY A 201 -9.16 -10.94 -18.85
CA GLY A 201 -10.52 -10.77 -19.37
C GLY A 201 -10.58 -10.88 -20.88
N LEU A 202 -9.62 -10.29 -21.61
CA LEU A 202 -9.46 -10.43 -23.05
C LEU A 202 -9.09 -11.87 -23.44
N GLU A 203 -8.15 -12.52 -22.72
CA GLU A 203 -7.73 -13.90 -22.98
C GLU A 203 -8.90 -14.87 -22.92
N HIS A 204 -9.73 -14.77 -21.88
CA HIS A 204 -10.91 -15.61 -21.66
C HIS A 204 -12.17 -15.14 -22.38
N ASN A 205 -12.06 -14.08 -23.21
CA ASN A 205 -13.17 -13.49 -23.97
C ASN A 205 -14.35 -13.02 -23.10
N SER A 206 -14.12 -12.74 -21.83
CA SER A 206 -15.12 -12.16 -20.93
C SER A 206 -15.35 -10.68 -21.17
N ILE A 207 -14.38 -9.99 -21.75
CA ILE A 207 -14.41 -8.65 -22.35
C ILE A 207 -13.77 -8.72 -23.73
N GLN A 208 -14.06 -7.74 -24.60
CA GLN A 208 -13.48 -7.66 -25.94
C GLN A 208 -12.58 -6.44 -26.12
N ILE A 209 -12.77 -5.40 -25.32
CA ILE A 209 -12.01 -4.15 -25.39
C ILE A 209 -11.52 -3.77 -24.01
N THR A 210 -10.30 -3.23 -23.92
CA THR A 210 -9.75 -2.62 -22.70
C THR A 210 -8.94 -1.37 -23.03
N ASP A 211 -8.75 -0.50 -22.04
CA ASP A 211 -7.69 0.50 -22.08
C ASP A 211 -6.32 -0.18 -21.84
N LEU A 212 -5.32 0.32 -22.52
CA LEU A 212 -3.94 -0.14 -22.40
C LEU A 212 -2.97 1.03 -22.55
N TYR A 213 -1.75 0.82 -22.12
CA TYR A 213 -0.63 1.73 -22.38
C TYR A 213 0.13 1.27 -23.63
N THR A 214 0.54 2.21 -24.47
CA THR A 214 1.23 1.87 -25.73
C THR A 214 2.58 1.18 -25.55
N THR A 215 3.10 1.11 -24.34
CA THR A 215 4.33 0.39 -23.96
C THR A 215 4.06 -0.95 -23.26
N ASP A 216 2.79 -1.37 -23.15
CA ASP A 216 2.47 -2.63 -22.49
C ASP A 216 2.97 -3.84 -23.30
N ALA A 217 3.74 -4.71 -22.64
CA ALA A 217 4.26 -5.94 -23.23
C ALA A 217 3.15 -6.94 -23.62
N GLU A 218 2.01 -6.83 -22.98
CA GLU A 218 0.81 -7.62 -23.22
C GLU A 218 0.26 -7.43 -24.63
N ILE A 219 0.53 -6.31 -25.29
CA ILE A 219 0.12 -6.05 -26.67
C ILE A 219 0.67 -7.13 -27.60
N GLU A 220 1.95 -7.43 -27.51
CA GLU A 220 2.59 -8.46 -28.31
C GLU A 220 2.20 -9.87 -27.82
N PHE A 221 2.24 -10.11 -26.51
CA PHE A 221 1.96 -11.40 -25.91
C PHE A 221 0.57 -11.95 -26.23
N TYR A 222 -0.47 -11.12 -26.05
CA TYR A 222 -1.86 -11.50 -26.33
C TYR A 222 -2.28 -11.22 -27.77
N ARG A 223 -1.38 -10.75 -28.63
CA ARG A 223 -1.64 -10.31 -30.00
C ARG A 223 -2.79 -9.34 -30.05
N LEU A 224 -2.64 -8.23 -29.35
CA LEU A 224 -3.66 -7.19 -29.30
C LEU A 224 -3.45 -6.21 -30.45
N ARG A 225 -4.56 -5.78 -31.03
CA ARG A 225 -4.63 -4.62 -31.91
C ARG A 225 -4.84 -3.39 -31.04
N THR A 226 -3.93 -2.43 -31.11
CA THR A 226 -4.13 -1.09 -30.59
C THR A 226 -4.96 -0.30 -31.60
N LEU A 227 -6.08 0.26 -31.16
CA LEU A 227 -6.98 1.04 -32.00
C LEU A 227 -6.42 2.45 -32.20
N GLU A 228 -6.44 2.92 -33.45
CA GLU A 228 -6.01 4.27 -33.82
C GLU A 228 -6.94 5.32 -33.19
N ASP A 229 -6.38 6.33 -32.55
CA ASP A 229 -7.08 7.50 -32.03
C ASP A 229 -7.32 8.52 -33.18
N ASP A 230 -8.26 8.21 -34.08
CA ASP A 230 -8.53 8.95 -35.29
C ASP A 230 -9.18 10.34 -35.08
N GLN A 231 -9.55 10.69 -33.85
CA GLN A 231 -10.02 12.04 -33.49
C GLN A 231 -9.05 12.81 -32.55
N GLY A 232 -7.87 12.26 -32.27
CA GLY A 232 -6.86 12.90 -31.44
C GLY A 232 -7.38 13.23 -30.04
N PHE A 233 -7.88 12.21 -29.33
CA PHE A 233 -8.39 12.39 -27.97
C PHE A 233 -7.26 12.37 -26.95
N PHE A 234 -6.34 11.41 -27.09
CA PHE A 234 -5.28 11.22 -26.10
C PHE A 234 -4.17 12.25 -26.24
N PRO A 235 -3.81 12.98 -25.18
CA PRO A 235 -2.64 13.83 -25.18
C PRO A 235 -1.35 12.99 -25.21
N THR A 236 -0.23 13.64 -25.45
CA THR A 236 1.09 13.00 -25.34
C THR A 236 1.46 12.80 -23.87
N TYR A 237 1.98 11.63 -23.55
CA TYR A 237 2.39 11.23 -22.21
C TYR A 237 3.90 10.94 -22.17
N TYR A 238 4.74 11.98 -22.33
CA TYR A 238 6.19 11.84 -22.14
C TYR A 238 6.52 11.63 -20.67
N ALA A 239 7.32 10.61 -20.39
CA ALA A 239 7.77 10.32 -19.04
C ALA A 239 8.77 11.38 -18.56
N MET A 240 8.58 11.88 -17.33
CA MET A 240 9.37 12.92 -16.69
C MET A 240 9.65 12.52 -15.24
N VAL A 241 10.82 12.88 -14.72
CA VAL A 241 11.08 12.75 -13.27
C VAL A 241 10.53 13.97 -12.56
N LEU A 242 9.71 13.73 -11.55
CA LEU A 242 9.29 14.72 -10.57
C LEU A 242 10.08 14.52 -9.29
N MET A 243 10.72 15.57 -8.80
CA MET A 243 11.46 15.55 -7.54
C MET A 243 11.16 16.79 -6.70
N ARG A 244 11.26 16.67 -5.39
CA ARG A 244 11.16 17.81 -4.48
C ARG A 244 12.24 18.84 -4.78
N ASP A 245 11.93 20.13 -4.62
CA ASP A 245 12.86 21.24 -4.89
C ASP A 245 14.05 21.31 -3.92
N ASP A 246 13.94 20.66 -2.76
CA ASP A 246 15.03 20.55 -1.78
C ASP A 246 16.02 19.42 -2.11
N LEU A 247 15.64 18.41 -2.91
CA LEU A 247 16.50 17.27 -3.22
C LEU A 247 17.80 17.70 -3.96
N PRO A 248 17.77 18.51 -5.02
CA PRO A 248 19.01 18.99 -5.67
C PRO A 248 19.89 19.84 -4.75
N LYS A 249 19.30 20.53 -3.77
CA LYS A 249 20.03 21.36 -2.80
C LYS A 249 20.69 20.51 -1.72
N ARG A 250 19.95 19.52 -1.20
CA ARG A 250 20.38 18.61 -0.14
C ARG A 250 21.36 17.55 -0.65
N LEU A 251 21.12 17.01 -1.83
CA LEU A 251 21.85 15.89 -2.43
C LEU A 251 22.11 16.13 -3.94
N PRO A 252 22.96 17.12 -4.31
CA PRO A 252 23.18 17.48 -5.71
C PRO A 252 23.65 16.31 -6.56
N LYS A 253 24.58 15.47 -6.06
CA LYS A 253 25.07 14.28 -6.78
C LYS A 253 23.97 13.27 -7.10
N VAL A 254 23.01 13.11 -6.20
CA VAL A 254 21.86 12.21 -6.41
C VAL A 254 20.93 12.78 -7.48
N ALA A 255 20.62 14.06 -7.41
CA ALA A 255 19.79 14.72 -8.42
C ALA A 255 20.43 14.64 -9.81
N GLU A 256 21.73 14.94 -9.94
CA GLU A 256 22.49 14.79 -11.20
C GLU A 256 22.46 13.35 -11.72
N ALA A 257 22.62 12.36 -10.83
CA ALA A 257 22.58 10.95 -11.21
C ALA A 257 21.19 10.55 -11.75
N ILE A 258 20.12 10.98 -11.10
CA ILE A 258 18.74 10.74 -11.52
C ILE A 258 18.47 11.36 -12.90
N LEU A 259 18.95 12.59 -13.15
CA LEU A 259 18.77 13.29 -14.42
C LEU A 259 19.52 12.65 -15.59
N LYS A 260 20.44 11.70 -15.37
CA LYS A 260 21.04 10.89 -16.45
C LYS A 260 20.01 10.05 -17.23
N LEU A 261 18.79 9.91 -16.74
CA LEU A 261 17.69 9.27 -17.47
C LEU A 261 17.09 10.18 -18.56
N GLU A 262 17.40 11.47 -18.58
CA GLU A 262 16.90 12.38 -19.61
C GLU A 262 17.35 11.91 -21.01
N ASN A 263 16.38 11.72 -21.91
CA ASN A 263 16.58 11.19 -23.28
C ASN A 263 17.28 9.83 -23.34
N ALA A 264 17.29 9.05 -22.24
CA ALA A 264 18.02 7.79 -22.17
C ALA A 264 17.20 6.57 -22.62
N ILE A 265 15.87 6.63 -22.58
CA ILE A 265 14.99 5.48 -22.82
C ILE A 265 14.06 5.80 -23.99
N ASN A 266 14.06 4.98 -25.04
CA ASN A 266 13.04 5.04 -26.09
C ASN A 266 11.87 4.07 -25.82
N SER A 267 10.77 4.19 -26.58
CA SER A 267 9.57 3.37 -26.37
C SER A 267 9.83 1.87 -26.51
N GLN A 268 10.70 1.46 -27.45
CA GLN A 268 11.05 0.05 -27.64
C GLN A 268 11.87 -0.49 -26.47
N GLU A 269 12.83 0.29 -25.95
CA GLU A 269 13.61 -0.07 -24.77
C GLU A 269 12.71 -0.22 -23.55
N MET A 270 11.72 0.68 -23.36
CA MET A 270 10.77 0.59 -22.26
C MET A 270 9.87 -0.64 -22.38
N SER A 271 9.30 -0.89 -23.56
CA SER A 271 8.50 -2.08 -23.83
C SER A 271 9.30 -3.38 -23.59
N SER A 272 10.57 -3.43 -24.02
CA SER A 272 11.44 -4.58 -23.77
C SER A 272 11.69 -4.79 -22.28
N MET A 273 11.90 -3.73 -21.50
CA MET A 273 12.05 -3.84 -20.04
C MET A 273 10.76 -4.35 -19.38
N THR A 274 9.61 -3.85 -19.81
CA THR A 274 8.31 -4.32 -19.31
C THR A 274 8.08 -5.78 -19.66
N ALA A 275 8.45 -6.21 -20.88
CA ALA A 275 8.36 -7.61 -21.32
C ALA A 275 9.26 -8.53 -20.47
N GLY A 276 10.49 -8.13 -20.17
CA GLY A 276 11.41 -8.90 -19.31
C GLY A 276 10.81 -9.21 -17.94
N VAL A 277 10.08 -8.25 -17.35
CA VAL A 277 9.38 -8.47 -16.08
C VAL A 277 8.12 -9.32 -16.26
N ARG A 278 7.24 -8.96 -17.21
CA ARG A 278 5.90 -9.52 -17.33
C ARG A 278 5.90 -10.90 -17.96
N LEU A 279 6.70 -11.11 -18.98
CA LEU A 279 6.75 -12.33 -19.77
C LEU A 279 7.86 -13.27 -19.30
N ASP A 280 9.09 -12.76 -19.09
CA ASP A 280 10.24 -13.56 -18.69
C ASP A 280 10.37 -13.72 -17.17
N ARG A 281 9.49 -13.05 -16.39
CA ARG A 281 9.43 -13.11 -14.92
C ARG A 281 10.73 -12.67 -14.24
N GLN A 282 11.48 -11.79 -14.88
CA GLN A 282 12.65 -11.19 -14.29
C GLN A 282 12.25 -10.22 -13.16
N LEU A 283 13.18 -9.96 -12.24
CA LEU A 283 12.96 -8.94 -11.21
C LEU A 283 13.09 -7.56 -11.83
N GLU A 284 12.19 -6.63 -11.50
CA GLU A 284 12.22 -5.25 -11.98
C GLU A 284 13.60 -4.60 -11.73
N SER A 285 14.17 -4.83 -10.54
CA SER A 285 15.49 -4.33 -10.17
C SER A 285 16.61 -4.90 -11.03
N ASN A 286 16.52 -6.15 -11.51
CA ASN A 286 17.49 -6.75 -12.42
C ASN A 286 17.37 -6.15 -13.81
N VAL A 287 16.16 -6.05 -14.33
CA VAL A 287 15.88 -5.43 -15.64
C VAL A 287 16.39 -3.99 -15.67
N ALA A 288 16.10 -3.22 -14.61
CA ALA A 288 16.62 -1.86 -14.45
C ALA A 288 18.16 -1.82 -14.39
N ALA A 289 18.79 -2.73 -13.64
CA ALA A 289 20.25 -2.81 -13.55
C ALA A 289 20.89 -3.20 -14.88
N GLU A 290 20.34 -4.18 -15.62
CA GLU A 290 20.81 -4.58 -16.94
C GLU A 290 20.74 -3.44 -17.94
N PHE A 291 19.64 -2.69 -17.95
CA PHE A 291 19.49 -1.51 -18.79
C PHE A 291 20.56 -0.46 -18.47
N LEU A 292 20.76 -0.10 -17.20
CA LEU A 292 21.76 0.89 -16.79
C LEU A 292 23.19 0.43 -17.09
N ASN A 293 23.50 -0.85 -16.88
CA ASN A 293 24.79 -1.43 -17.22
C ASN A 293 25.07 -1.30 -18.73
N LYS A 294 24.07 -1.58 -19.56
CA LYS A 294 24.19 -1.48 -21.03
C LYS A 294 24.21 -0.03 -21.52
N LYS A 295 23.34 0.83 -21.00
CA LYS A 295 23.14 2.19 -21.53
C LYS A 295 24.11 3.21 -20.98
N LEU A 296 24.43 3.13 -19.69
CA LEU A 296 25.29 4.08 -18.98
C LEU A 296 26.65 3.47 -18.58
N SER A 297 26.96 2.26 -19.08
CA SER A 297 28.22 1.54 -18.78
C SER A 297 28.48 1.41 -17.26
N MET A 298 27.43 1.21 -16.48
CA MET A 298 27.52 0.98 -15.05
C MET A 298 27.91 -0.48 -14.76
N SER A 299 28.28 -0.79 -13.52
CA SER A 299 28.62 -2.15 -13.08
C SER A 299 27.73 -2.56 -11.91
N LEU A 300 26.42 -2.47 -12.09
CA LEU A 300 25.46 -2.81 -11.06
C LEU A 300 25.34 -4.33 -10.92
N PRO A 301 25.34 -4.85 -9.68
CA PRO A 301 25.22 -6.27 -9.45
C PRO A 301 23.80 -6.75 -9.78
N LEU A 302 23.71 -7.79 -10.60
CA LEU A 302 22.44 -8.49 -10.81
C LEU A 302 22.19 -9.44 -9.64
N GLN A 303 20.96 -9.44 -9.17
CA GLN A 303 20.57 -10.38 -8.13
C GLN A 303 20.50 -11.79 -8.72
N SER A 304 21.35 -12.72 -8.24
CA SER A 304 21.40 -14.10 -8.74
C SER A 304 20.08 -14.86 -8.53
N VAL A 305 19.65 -15.60 -9.55
CA VAL A 305 18.41 -16.40 -9.57
C VAL A 305 18.69 -17.88 -9.24
N GLY A 306 19.79 -18.21 -8.53
CA GLY A 306 20.07 -19.59 -8.15
C GLY A 306 19.12 -20.12 -7.07
N ALA A 307 18.72 -21.41 -7.14
CA ALA A 307 17.73 -22.02 -6.22
C ALA A 307 18.02 -21.77 -4.74
N GLY A 308 19.28 -21.81 -4.31
CA GLY A 308 19.65 -21.48 -2.93
C GLY A 308 19.47 -20.02 -2.56
N ALA A 309 19.65 -19.09 -3.53
CA ALA A 309 19.40 -17.67 -3.34
C ALA A 309 17.90 -17.37 -3.28
N GLU A 310 17.08 -18.08 -4.03
CA GLU A 310 15.61 -17.97 -3.98
C GLU A 310 15.05 -18.39 -2.62
N TRP A 311 15.50 -19.49 -2.06
CA TRP A 311 15.10 -19.93 -0.72
C TRP A 311 15.53 -18.92 0.36
N LYS A 312 16.75 -18.41 0.30
CA LYS A 312 17.22 -17.38 1.24
C LYS A 312 16.40 -16.10 1.15
N ARG A 313 16.03 -15.67 -0.08
CA ARG A 313 15.15 -14.51 -0.30
C ARG A 313 13.75 -14.77 0.19
N PHE A 314 13.19 -15.95 -0.09
CA PHE A 314 11.87 -16.34 0.39
C PHE A 314 11.80 -16.25 1.92
N PHE A 315 12.75 -16.87 2.63
CA PHE A 315 12.78 -16.83 4.10
C PHE A 315 13.04 -15.41 4.63
N SER A 316 13.95 -14.66 4.03
CA SER A 316 14.21 -13.27 4.43
C SER A 316 12.96 -12.39 4.24
N ARG A 317 12.26 -12.55 3.12
CA ARG A 317 10.99 -11.86 2.85
C ARG A 317 9.92 -12.29 3.84
N LEU A 318 9.75 -13.59 4.05
CA LEU A 318 8.77 -14.13 4.99
C LEU A 318 8.97 -13.60 6.40
N VAL A 319 10.22 -13.62 6.91
CA VAL A 319 10.54 -13.07 8.24
C VAL A 319 10.23 -11.59 8.32
N ARG A 320 10.67 -10.81 7.32
CA ARG A 320 10.42 -9.37 7.28
C ARG A 320 8.93 -9.06 7.25
N THR A 321 8.19 -9.63 6.31
CA THR A 321 6.74 -9.39 6.19
C THR A 321 5.98 -9.87 7.41
N THR A 322 6.43 -10.95 8.08
CA THR A 322 5.86 -11.41 9.34
C THR A 322 6.06 -10.38 10.46
N LEU A 323 7.27 -9.87 10.62
CA LEU A 323 7.57 -8.86 11.64
C LEU A 323 6.79 -7.56 11.39
N GLU A 324 6.76 -7.07 10.16
CA GLU A 324 5.96 -5.90 9.77
C GLU A 324 4.48 -6.11 10.09
N HIS A 325 3.93 -7.26 9.70
CA HIS A 325 2.52 -7.59 9.91
C HIS A 325 2.18 -7.71 11.39
N MET A 326 3.00 -8.41 12.16
CA MET A 326 2.85 -8.53 13.62
C MET A 326 2.96 -7.17 14.32
N PHE A 327 3.87 -6.31 13.88
CA PHE A 327 4.00 -4.96 14.40
C PHE A 327 2.70 -4.16 14.23
N LEU A 328 2.13 -4.14 13.01
CA LEU A 328 0.86 -3.46 12.74
C LEU A 328 -0.26 -3.98 13.64
N VAL A 329 -0.43 -5.30 13.70
CA VAL A 329 -1.48 -5.95 14.50
C VAL A 329 -1.28 -5.73 15.99
N ALA A 330 -0.06 -5.93 16.49
CA ALA A 330 0.22 -5.83 17.94
C ALA A 330 0.03 -4.41 18.47
N ILE A 331 0.52 -3.39 17.76
CA ILE A 331 0.39 -1.99 18.19
C ILE A 331 -1.08 -1.56 18.14
N SER A 332 -1.78 -1.80 17.01
CA SER A 332 -3.19 -1.42 16.86
C SER A 332 -4.09 -2.10 17.90
N LEU A 333 -3.89 -3.41 18.13
CA LEU A 333 -4.65 -4.17 19.11
C LEU A 333 -4.36 -3.71 20.55
N SER A 334 -3.11 -3.43 20.90
CA SER A 334 -2.75 -2.93 22.22
C SER A 334 -3.40 -1.59 22.53
N LEU A 335 -3.37 -0.65 21.58
CA LEU A 335 -4.05 0.63 21.70
C LEU A 335 -5.57 0.46 21.81
N ALA A 336 -6.13 -0.46 21.03
CA ALA A 336 -7.56 -0.76 21.07
C ALA A 336 -7.98 -1.37 22.41
N ILE A 337 -7.23 -2.30 22.97
CA ILE A 337 -7.50 -2.89 24.29
C ILE A 337 -7.47 -1.80 25.37
N ALA A 338 -6.44 -0.96 25.38
CA ALA A 338 -6.28 0.12 26.35
C ALA A 338 -7.42 1.14 26.30
N THR A 339 -8.03 1.35 25.13
CA THR A 339 -9.11 2.32 24.92
C THR A 339 -10.50 1.66 25.08
N ALA A 340 -10.70 0.50 24.45
CA ALA A 340 -12.02 -0.12 24.34
C ALA A 340 -12.51 -0.74 25.65
N ILE A 341 -11.62 -1.29 26.50
CA ILE A 341 -12.05 -1.83 27.79
C ILE A 341 -12.61 -0.72 28.70
N PRO A 342 -11.93 0.43 28.92
CA PRO A 342 -12.52 1.55 29.65
C PRO A 342 -13.84 2.06 29.05
N LEU A 343 -13.90 2.18 27.71
CA LEU A 343 -15.15 2.56 27.03
C LEU A 343 -16.28 1.55 27.27
N GLY A 344 -15.99 0.26 27.24
CA GLY A 344 -16.95 -0.80 27.53
C GLY A 344 -17.43 -0.77 28.98
N ILE A 345 -16.53 -0.51 29.93
CA ILE A 345 -16.88 -0.32 31.35
C ILE A 345 -17.78 0.91 31.52
N LEU A 346 -17.43 2.04 30.90
CA LEU A 346 -18.23 3.26 30.94
C LEU A 346 -19.63 3.02 30.34
N SER A 347 -19.69 2.29 29.22
CA SER A 347 -20.94 1.90 28.56
C SER A 347 -21.83 1.06 29.47
N ALA A 348 -21.26 0.16 30.30
CA ALA A 348 -22.01 -0.67 31.24
C ALA A 348 -22.49 0.09 32.49
N ARG A 349 -21.86 1.24 32.82
CA ARG A 349 -22.21 2.06 33.98
C ARG A 349 -23.25 3.14 33.71
N ASN A 350 -23.41 3.55 32.47
CA ASN A 350 -24.29 4.63 32.09
C ASN A 350 -24.96 4.32 30.75
N ASP A 351 -26.29 4.14 30.75
CA ASP A 351 -27.06 3.73 29.58
C ASP A 351 -26.96 4.73 28.42
N THR A 352 -26.96 6.03 28.71
CA THR A 352 -26.83 7.07 27.67
C THR A 352 -25.43 7.06 27.04
N ALA A 353 -24.40 6.97 27.88
CA ALA A 353 -23.04 6.84 27.40
C ALA A 353 -22.84 5.53 26.60
N GLY A 354 -23.45 4.44 27.08
CA GLY A 354 -23.44 3.13 26.43
C GLY A 354 -24.03 3.16 25.02
N GLN A 355 -25.22 3.71 24.87
CA GLN A 355 -25.86 3.86 23.56
C GLN A 355 -25.03 4.73 22.62
N THR A 356 -24.49 5.85 23.11
CA THR A 356 -23.67 6.75 22.31
C THR A 356 -22.35 6.10 21.89
N ILE A 357 -21.61 5.49 22.81
CA ILE A 357 -20.31 4.83 22.52
C ILE A 357 -20.52 3.67 21.55
N LEU A 358 -21.48 2.76 21.84
CA LEU A 358 -21.76 1.62 20.96
C LEU A 358 -22.27 2.07 19.59
N GLY A 359 -23.03 3.17 19.52
CA GLY A 359 -23.46 3.78 18.28
C GLY A 359 -22.28 4.29 17.45
N ILE A 360 -21.37 5.09 18.05
CA ILE A 360 -20.21 5.64 17.36
C ILE A 360 -19.29 4.52 16.85
N VAL A 361 -18.87 3.59 17.72
CA VAL A 361 -17.98 2.50 17.29
C VAL A 361 -18.66 1.55 16.30
N GLY A 362 -19.99 1.43 16.38
CA GLY A 362 -20.80 0.69 15.41
C GLY A 362 -20.74 1.35 14.02
N VAL A 363 -20.95 2.66 13.93
CA VAL A 363 -20.85 3.41 12.67
C VAL A 363 -19.46 3.28 12.06
N ILE A 364 -18.40 3.42 12.86
CA ILE A 364 -17.01 3.26 12.38
C ILE A 364 -16.82 1.89 11.71
N GLN A 365 -17.36 0.83 12.29
CA GLN A 365 -17.21 -0.53 11.74
C GLN A 365 -18.02 -0.76 10.46
N THR A 366 -19.03 0.07 10.16
CA THR A 366 -19.76 -0.03 8.89
C THR A 366 -18.99 0.57 7.70
N LEU A 367 -17.99 1.39 7.97
CA LEU A 367 -17.16 1.95 6.92
C LEU A 367 -16.33 0.82 6.24
N PRO A 368 -16.26 0.77 4.91
CA PRO A 368 -15.37 -0.17 4.23
C PRO A 368 -13.92 0.04 4.69
N SER A 369 -13.20 -1.05 4.97
CA SER A 369 -11.82 -0.98 5.50
C SER A 369 -10.87 -0.19 4.59
N MET A 370 -11.00 -0.32 3.28
CA MET A 370 -10.24 0.47 2.30
C MET A 370 -10.57 1.97 2.41
N ALA A 371 -11.84 2.33 2.58
CA ALA A 371 -12.23 3.74 2.72
C ALA A 371 -11.67 4.34 4.01
N LEU A 372 -11.77 3.62 5.14
CA LEU A 372 -11.19 4.09 6.41
C LEU A 372 -9.68 4.27 6.30
N LEU A 373 -8.98 3.34 5.65
CA LEU A 373 -7.54 3.43 5.42
C LEU A 373 -7.19 4.71 4.62
N VAL A 374 -7.92 4.97 3.53
CA VAL A 374 -7.71 6.16 2.68
C VAL A 374 -8.01 7.46 3.45
N PHE A 375 -9.02 7.46 4.33
CA PHE A 375 -9.31 8.63 5.18
C PHE A 375 -8.21 8.94 6.19
N MET A 376 -7.38 7.96 6.56
CA MET A 376 -6.24 8.19 7.46
C MET A 376 -5.03 8.83 6.75
N ILE A 377 -4.92 8.71 5.42
CA ILE A 377 -3.77 9.27 4.67
C ILE A 377 -3.62 10.80 4.83
N PRO A 378 -4.68 11.61 4.69
CA PRO A 378 -4.55 13.06 4.87
C PRO A 378 -4.10 13.49 6.28
N LEU A 379 -4.33 12.64 7.29
CA LEU A 379 -4.03 12.93 8.69
C LEU A 379 -2.62 12.46 9.09
N PHE A 380 -2.19 11.32 8.56
CA PHE A 380 -0.99 10.61 9.04
C PHE A 380 0.04 10.29 7.95
N GLY A 381 -0.19 10.71 6.70
CA GLY A 381 0.68 10.37 5.57
C GLY A 381 0.50 8.93 5.10
N LEU A 382 1.55 8.35 4.50
CA LEU A 382 1.60 6.97 4.03
C LEU A 382 2.35 6.06 5.01
N GLY A 383 2.16 4.75 4.87
CA GLY A 383 2.92 3.74 5.61
C GLY A 383 2.21 3.16 6.83
N ALA A 384 2.97 2.81 7.88
CA ALA A 384 2.47 2.04 9.02
C ALA A 384 1.49 2.82 9.92
N VAL A 385 1.67 4.14 10.09
CA VAL A 385 0.87 4.92 11.04
C VAL A 385 -0.62 4.97 10.67
N PRO A 386 -1.02 5.35 9.42
CA PRO A 386 -2.42 5.32 9.04
C PRO A 386 -3.01 3.91 9.02
N ALA A 387 -2.20 2.87 8.71
CA ALA A 387 -2.64 1.48 8.80
C ALA A 387 -2.96 1.09 10.25
N ILE A 388 -2.08 1.41 11.21
CA ILE A 388 -2.32 1.17 12.64
C ILE A 388 -3.56 1.91 13.11
N ALA A 389 -3.78 3.17 12.70
CA ALA A 389 -4.97 3.93 13.06
C ALA A 389 -6.25 3.28 12.53
N ALA A 390 -6.28 2.85 11.28
CA ALA A 390 -7.43 2.15 10.71
C ALA A 390 -7.73 0.83 11.44
N LEU A 391 -6.70 0.01 11.68
CA LEU A 391 -6.82 -1.25 12.44
C LEU A 391 -7.28 -1.03 13.88
N PHE A 392 -6.80 0.04 14.53
CA PHE A 392 -7.25 0.44 15.85
C PHE A 392 -8.75 0.70 15.88
N PHE A 393 -9.26 1.53 14.96
CA PHE A 393 -10.69 1.83 14.89
C PHE A 393 -11.55 0.58 14.64
N TYR A 394 -11.11 -0.33 13.78
CA TYR A 394 -11.80 -1.59 13.53
C TYR A 394 -11.84 -2.53 14.75
N SER A 395 -10.83 -2.45 15.61
CA SER A 395 -10.75 -3.25 16.82
C SER A 395 -11.68 -2.79 17.94
N LEU A 396 -12.13 -1.53 17.90
CA LEU A 396 -12.89 -0.96 19.02
C LEU A 396 -14.23 -1.67 19.26
N LEU A 397 -15.05 -1.85 18.21
CA LEU A 397 -16.40 -2.40 18.39
C LEU A 397 -16.42 -3.79 19.02
N PRO A 398 -15.66 -4.80 18.54
CA PRO A 398 -15.66 -6.12 19.14
C PRO A 398 -15.30 -6.09 20.62
N ILE A 399 -14.31 -5.27 21.00
CA ILE A 399 -13.82 -5.21 22.39
C ILE A 399 -14.80 -4.44 23.27
N VAL A 400 -15.29 -3.25 22.84
CA VAL A 400 -16.27 -2.45 23.60
C VAL A 400 -17.53 -3.24 23.83
N ARG A 401 -18.10 -3.85 22.75
CA ARG A 401 -19.35 -4.59 22.80
C ARG A 401 -19.27 -5.82 23.72
N ASN A 402 -18.17 -6.58 23.64
CA ASN A 402 -18.01 -7.76 24.49
C ASN A 402 -17.70 -7.39 25.95
N THR A 403 -16.99 -6.29 26.20
CA THR A 403 -16.78 -5.77 27.56
C THR A 403 -18.11 -5.31 28.16
N TYR A 404 -18.90 -4.54 27.42
CA TYR A 404 -20.24 -4.13 27.82
C TYR A 404 -21.14 -5.33 28.13
N ALA A 405 -21.22 -6.28 27.19
CA ALA A 405 -22.07 -7.47 27.35
C ALA A 405 -21.62 -8.33 28.56
N GLY A 406 -20.31 -8.53 28.72
CA GLY A 406 -19.78 -9.30 29.84
C GLY A 406 -20.10 -8.70 31.21
N LEU A 407 -20.09 -7.36 31.31
CA LEU A 407 -20.44 -6.67 32.57
C LEU A 407 -21.94 -6.64 32.83
N THR A 408 -22.76 -6.40 31.81
CA THR A 408 -24.23 -6.30 31.97
C THR A 408 -24.93 -7.64 32.16
N GLN A 409 -24.28 -8.74 31.75
CA GLN A 409 -24.81 -10.10 31.95
C GLN A 409 -24.53 -10.67 33.35
N ILE A 410 -23.78 -9.98 34.22
CA ILE A 410 -23.57 -10.44 35.59
C ILE A 410 -24.89 -10.39 36.36
N PRO A 411 -25.29 -11.50 37.05
CA PRO A 411 -26.53 -11.53 37.80
C PRO A 411 -26.55 -10.43 38.89
N LYS A 412 -27.66 -9.71 38.99
CA LYS A 412 -27.84 -8.62 39.98
C LYS A 412 -27.58 -9.10 41.42
N VAL A 413 -28.03 -10.31 41.74
CA VAL A 413 -27.79 -10.93 43.07
C VAL A 413 -26.30 -11.00 43.41
N THR A 414 -25.44 -11.27 42.44
CA THR A 414 -23.97 -11.29 42.64
C THR A 414 -23.43 -9.90 42.97
N ILE A 415 -23.94 -8.87 42.28
CA ILE A 415 -23.58 -7.48 42.52
C ILE A 415 -24.02 -7.03 43.92
N GLU A 416 -25.28 -7.28 44.25
CA GLU A 416 -25.88 -6.97 45.59
C GLU A 416 -25.13 -7.69 46.72
N SER A 417 -24.77 -8.96 46.52
CA SER A 417 -23.96 -9.72 47.51
C SER A 417 -22.60 -9.08 47.76
N ALA A 418 -21.96 -8.58 46.72
CA ALA A 418 -20.66 -7.88 46.84
C ALA A 418 -20.81 -6.53 47.58
N GLU A 419 -21.94 -5.83 47.41
CA GLU A 419 -22.25 -4.59 48.11
C GLU A 419 -22.52 -4.85 49.61
N VAL A 420 -23.27 -5.89 49.93
CA VAL A 420 -23.53 -6.30 51.33
C VAL A 420 -22.23 -6.69 52.07
N LEU A 421 -21.26 -7.24 51.35
CA LEU A 421 -19.93 -7.53 51.88
C LEU A 421 -19.03 -6.28 52.05
N GLY A 422 -19.57 -5.08 51.75
CA GLY A 422 -18.87 -3.80 51.97
C GLY A 422 -17.88 -3.44 50.86
N LEU A 423 -17.94 -4.07 49.67
CA LEU A 423 -17.09 -3.70 48.57
C LEU A 423 -17.58 -2.37 47.94
N ASP A 424 -16.70 -1.39 47.89
CA ASP A 424 -16.95 -0.16 47.14
C ASP A 424 -16.99 -0.42 45.63
N ALA A 425 -17.42 0.56 44.85
CA ALA A 425 -17.57 0.43 43.39
C ALA A 425 -16.27 0.04 42.65
N ALA A 426 -15.11 0.50 43.14
CA ALA A 426 -13.83 0.20 42.54
C ALA A 426 -13.34 -1.21 42.88
N ALA A 427 -13.48 -1.62 44.17
CA ALA A 427 -13.18 -2.97 44.61
C ALA A 427 -14.10 -3.99 43.95
N ARG A 428 -15.39 -3.70 43.86
CA ARG A 428 -16.40 -4.54 43.21
C ARG A 428 -16.06 -4.74 41.73
N LEU A 429 -15.75 -3.66 41.01
CA LEU A 429 -15.32 -3.76 39.61
C LEU A 429 -14.12 -4.67 39.45
N ARG A 430 -13.08 -4.46 40.27
CA ARG A 430 -11.80 -5.16 40.14
C ARG A 430 -11.86 -6.62 40.61
N LEU A 431 -12.55 -6.91 41.71
CA LEU A 431 -12.51 -8.21 42.38
C LEU A 431 -13.65 -9.13 41.96
N VAL A 432 -14.76 -8.59 41.46
CA VAL A 432 -15.96 -9.37 41.12
C VAL A 432 -16.32 -9.22 39.64
N GLU A 433 -16.57 -8.00 39.19
CA GLU A 433 -17.15 -7.79 37.86
C GLU A 433 -16.19 -8.09 36.72
N LEU A 434 -14.95 -7.55 36.75
CA LEU A 434 -13.95 -7.82 35.70
C LEU A 434 -13.56 -9.31 35.62
N PRO A 435 -13.32 -10.03 36.72
CA PRO A 435 -13.10 -11.48 36.67
C PRO A 435 -14.27 -12.27 36.08
N LEU A 436 -15.52 -11.90 36.39
CA LEU A 436 -16.69 -12.55 35.81
C LEU A 436 -16.91 -12.19 34.35
N ALA A 437 -16.59 -10.96 33.93
CA ALA A 437 -16.69 -10.50 32.55
C ALA A 437 -15.51 -10.95 31.67
N LEU A 438 -14.40 -11.44 32.27
CA LEU A 438 -13.15 -11.78 31.56
C LEU A 438 -13.34 -12.71 30.37
N PRO A 439 -14.17 -13.76 30.41
CA PRO A 439 -14.43 -14.60 29.24
C PRO A 439 -14.95 -13.81 28.04
N SER A 440 -15.93 -12.94 28.26
CA SER A 440 -16.51 -12.09 27.21
C SER A 440 -15.50 -11.06 26.71
N ILE A 441 -14.73 -10.44 27.59
CA ILE A 441 -13.66 -9.48 27.22
C ILE A 441 -12.62 -10.17 26.33
N LEU A 442 -12.15 -11.35 26.72
CA LEU A 442 -11.19 -12.13 25.92
C LEU A 442 -11.77 -12.56 24.58
N ALA A 443 -13.04 -12.90 24.51
CA ALA A 443 -13.71 -13.20 23.25
C ALA A 443 -13.74 -11.97 22.31
N GLY A 444 -13.99 -10.77 22.85
CA GLY A 444 -13.93 -9.52 22.10
C GLY A 444 -12.52 -9.22 21.56
N ILE A 445 -11.49 -9.37 22.40
CA ILE A 445 -10.09 -9.18 22.02
C ILE A 445 -9.68 -10.20 20.95
N LYS A 446 -10.03 -11.48 21.12
CA LYS A 446 -9.77 -12.55 20.15
C LYS A 446 -10.38 -12.21 18.80
N THR A 447 -11.64 -11.79 18.78
CA THR A 447 -12.33 -11.39 17.54
C THR A 447 -11.63 -10.22 16.85
N ALA A 448 -11.28 -9.18 17.60
CA ALA A 448 -10.54 -8.03 17.08
C ALA A 448 -9.16 -8.44 16.54
N ALA A 449 -8.42 -9.30 17.24
CA ALA A 449 -7.12 -9.77 16.83
C ALA A 449 -7.17 -10.54 15.50
N VAL A 450 -8.12 -11.45 15.33
CA VAL A 450 -8.30 -12.24 14.10
C VAL A 450 -8.70 -11.34 12.93
N ILE A 451 -9.62 -10.39 13.15
CA ILE A 451 -10.00 -9.39 12.14
C ILE A 451 -8.77 -8.56 11.73
N ASN A 452 -7.98 -8.08 12.69
CA ASN A 452 -6.80 -7.27 12.40
C ASN A 452 -5.77 -8.03 11.57
N VAL A 453 -5.52 -9.31 11.83
CA VAL A 453 -4.60 -10.11 11.01
C VAL A 453 -5.06 -10.14 9.55
N GLY A 454 -6.34 -10.32 9.28
CA GLY A 454 -6.87 -10.27 7.91
C GLY A 454 -6.78 -8.86 7.30
N THR A 455 -7.27 -7.86 8.02
CA THR A 455 -7.40 -6.48 7.53
C THR A 455 -6.03 -5.79 7.35
N ALA A 456 -5.02 -6.15 8.14
CA ALA A 456 -3.67 -5.57 8.01
C ALA A 456 -3.02 -5.82 6.64
N THR A 457 -3.47 -6.85 5.89
CA THR A 457 -3.02 -7.06 4.50
C THR A 457 -3.34 -5.88 3.59
N ILE A 458 -4.43 -5.16 3.86
CA ILE A 458 -4.85 -3.99 3.07
C ILE A 458 -3.87 -2.81 3.26
N GLY A 459 -3.15 -2.77 4.38
CA GLY A 459 -2.13 -1.74 4.64
C GLY A 459 -1.03 -1.66 3.57
N ALA A 460 -0.82 -2.74 2.82
CA ALA A 460 0.15 -2.76 1.72
C ALA A 460 -0.18 -1.75 0.61
N PHE A 461 -1.46 -1.42 0.38
CA PHE A 461 -1.88 -0.39 -0.61
C PHE A 461 -1.34 1.01 -0.31
N ILE A 462 -0.97 1.27 0.93
CA ILE A 462 -0.41 2.55 1.36
C ILE A 462 1.05 2.42 1.82
N GLY A 463 1.72 1.32 1.45
CA GLY A 463 3.13 1.09 1.78
C GLY A 463 3.41 0.69 3.23
N ALA A 464 2.41 0.21 3.97
CA ALA A 464 2.61 -0.26 5.35
C ALA A 464 3.34 -1.62 5.44
N GLY A 465 3.56 -2.30 4.33
CA GLY A 465 4.24 -3.59 4.29
C GLY A 465 3.38 -4.77 4.72
N GLY A 466 4.01 -5.76 5.34
CA GLY A 466 3.36 -6.97 5.83
C GLY A 466 3.00 -7.98 4.73
N TYR A 467 2.13 -8.94 5.06
CA TYR A 467 1.73 -10.00 4.14
C TYR A 467 0.94 -9.52 2.91
N GLY A 468 0.41 -8.30 2.94
CA GLY A 468 -0.26 -7.71 1.80
C GLY A 468 0.67 -7.38 0.65
N ALA A 469 1.94 -7.04 0.91
CA ALA A 469 2.90 -6.68 -0.12
C ALA A 469 3.11 -7.79 -1.18
N PRO A 470 3.44 -9.05 -0.83
CA PRO A 470 3.55 -10.12 -1.81
C PRO A 470 2.22 -10.47 -2.49
N ILE A 471 1.06 -10.24 -1.84
CA ILE A 471 -0.25 -10.43 -2.46
C ILE A 471 -0.45 -9.42 -3.59
N LEU A 472 -0.22 -8.12 -3.33
CA LEU A 472 -0.35 -7.07 -4.34
C LEU A 472 0.62 -7.29 -5.51
N THR A 473 1.90 -7.51 -5.21
CA THR A 473 2.90 -7.83 -6.25
C THR A 473 2.49 -9.07 -7.06
N GLY A 474 1.95 -10.10 -6.41
CA GLY A 474 1.47 -11.30 -7.08
C GLY A 474 0.25 -11.06 -7.98
N ILE A 475 -0.68 -10.19 -7.58
CA ILE A 475 -1.81 -9.77 -8.41
C ILE A 475 -1.28 -9.05 -9.66
N ARG A 476 -0.42 -8.05 -9.47
CA ARG A 476 0.17 -7.26 -10.54
C ARG A 476 0.94 -8.12 -11.56
N LEU A 477 1.77 -9.04 -11.08
CA LEU A 477 2.56 -9.95 -11.93
C LEU A 477 1.78 -11.20 -12.36
N SER A 478 0.48 -11.27 -12.06
CA SER A 478 -0.35 -12.45 -12.32
C SER A 478 0.28 -13.76 -11.80
N SER A 479 1.00 -13.70 -10.68
CA SER A 479 1.78 -14.79 -10.10
C SER A 479 1.08 -15.40 -8.88
N ILE A 480 0.39 -16.53 -9.07
CA ILE A 480 -0.22 -17.28 -7.96
C ILE A 480 0.79 -17.63 -6.86
N PRO A 481 2.04 -18.08 -7.17
CA PRO A 481 3.02 -18.34 -6.12
C PRO A 481 3.34 -17.14 -5.24
N LEU A 482 3.39 -15.91 -5.78
CA LEU A 482 3.60 -14.70 -4.98
C LEU A 482 2.37 -14.37 -4.13
N ILE A 483 1.16 -14.51 -4.66
CA ILE A 483 -0.07 -14.34 -3.88
C ILE A 483 -0.07 -15.28 -2.68
N LEU A 484 0.26 -16.55 -2.89
CA LEU A 484 0.32 -17.54 -1.83
C LEU A 484 1.40 -17.25 -0.78
N GLN A 485 2.51 -16.60 -1.14
CA GLN A 485 3.54 -16.17 -0.19
C GLN A 485 3.04 -15.16 0.85
N GLY A 486 1.97 -14.44 0.56
CA GLY A 486 1.32 -13.55 1.52
C GLY A 486 0.06 -14.17 2.14
N ALA A 487 -0.80 -14.75 1.32
CA ALA A 487 -2.10 -15.26 1.76
C ALA A 487 -1.99 -16.46 2.74
N VAL A 488 -1.09 -17.41 2.46
CA VAL A 488 -0.91 -18.58 3.35
C VAL A 488 -0.35 -18.19 4.72
N PRO A 489 0.73 -17.40 4.83
CA PRO A 489 1.21 -16.95 6.14
C PRO A 489 0.19 -16.12 6.92
N ALA A 490 -0.59 -15.26 6.23
CA ALA A 490 -1.66 -14.49 6.88
C ALA A 490 -2.73 -15.40 7.49
N ALA A 491 -3.18 -16.41 6.73
CA ALA A 491 -4.15 -17.39 7.23
C ALA A 491 -3.58 -18.22 8.40
N VAL A 492 -2.33 -18.67 8.30
CA VAL A 492 -1.66 -19.41 9.37
C VAL A 492 -1.52 -18.54 10.62
N LEU A 493 -1.13 -17.27 10.48
CA LEU A 493 -1.05 -16.34 11.62
C LEU A 493 -2.41 -16.13 12.27
N ALA A 494 -3.49 -15.96 11.49
CA ALA A 494 -4.84 -15.84 12.02
C ALA A 494 -5.24 -17.08 12.85
N LEU A 495 -4.92 -18.28 12.37
CA LEU A 495 -5.14 -19.52 13.11
C LEU A 495 -4.31 -19.59 14.40
N ILE A 496 -3.03 -19.21 14.34
CA ILE A 496 -2.15 -19.17 15.52
C ILE A 496 -2.72 -18.20 16.57
N VAL A 497 -3.14 -17.02 16.15
CA VAL A 497 -3.79 -16.03 17.03
C VAL A 497 -5.08 -16.60 17.64
N GLN A 498 -5.94 -17.21 16.83
CA GLN A 498 -7.19 -17.81 17.29
C GLN A 498 -6.96 -18.92 18.31
N PHE A 499 -6.04 -19.84 18.06
CA PHE A 499 -5.72 -20.93 18.99
C PHE A 499 -4.96 -20.42 20.22
N GLY A 500 -4.06 -19.43 20.05
CA GLY A 500 -3.35 -18.77 21.15
C GLY A 500 -4.31 -18.14 22.16
N PHE A 501 -5.29 -17.34 21.68
CA PHE A 501 -6.31 -16.78 22.57
C PHE A 501 -7.19 -17.85 23.21
N SER A 502 -7.55 -18.92 22.52
CA SER A 502 -8.30 -20.04 23.10
C SER A 502 -7.49 -20.76 24.20
N HIS A 503 -6.17 -20.81 24.08
CA HIS A 503 -5.30 -21.36 25.12
C HIS A 503 -5.20 -20.39 26.32
N LEU A 504 -5.05 -19.08 26.08
CA LEU A 504 -5.05 -18.05 27.12
C LEU A 504 -6.37 -18.07 27.91
N GLU A 505 -7.51 -18.17 27.21
CA GLU A 505 -8.82 -18.31 27.85
C GLU A 505 -8.86 -19.51 28.80
N LYS A 506 -8.37 -20.69 28.40
CA LYS A 506 -8.28 -21.88 29.26
C LYS A 506 -7.39 -21.69 30.47
N ARG A 507 -6.38 -20.83 30.41
CA ARG A 507 -5.44 -20.61 31.52
C ARG A 507 -5.92 -19.53 32.49
N PHE A 508 -6.55 -18.47 32.00
CA PHE A 508 -6.94 -17.32 32.82
C PHE A 508 -8.39 -17.35 33.27
N VAL A 509 -9.25 -18.11 32.60
CA VAL A 509 -10.66 -18.25 32.95
C VAL A 509 -10.89 -19.54 33.74
N SER A 510 -11.51 -19.40 34.92
CA SER A 510 -11.89 -20.54 35.78
C SER A 510 -12.81 -21.52 35.02
N PRO A 511 -12.68 -22.84 35.23
CA PRO A 511 -13.47 -23.85 34.49
C PRO A 511 -14.98 -23.63 34.52
N GLY A 512 -15.51 -23.08 35.60
CA GLY A 512 -16.95 -22.78 35.76
C GLY A 512 -17.43 -21.54 34.99
N LEU A 513 -16.53 -20.70 34.51
CA LEU A 513 -16.87 -19.46 33.79
C LEU A 513 -16.58 -19.56 32.28
N ARG A 514 -16.08 -20.70 31.80
CA ARG A 514 -15.76 -20.87 30.37
C ARG A 514 -17.04 -20.97 29.56
N ILE A 515 -17.13 -20.15 28.51
CA ILE A 515 -18.19 -20.22 27.52
C ILE A 515 -18.03 -21.57 26.79
N ARG A 516 -19.05 -22.42 26.84
CA ARG A 516 -19.08 -23.73 26.15
C ARG A 516 -19.38 -23.57 24.66
#